data_95fbe50368d079b3a913f4678cb73df7
#
_entry.id   95fbe50368d079b3a913f4678cb73df7
#
_cell.length_a   1.000
_cell.length_b   1.000
_cell.length_c   1.000
_cell.angle_alpha   90.00
_cell.angle_beta   90.00
_cell.angle_gamma   90.00
#
_symmetry.space_group_name_H-M   'P 1'
#
loop_
_entity.id
_entity.type
_entity.pdbx_description
1 polymer ?
#
loop_
_entity_poly.entity_id
_entity_poly.type
_entity_poly.pdbx_seq_one_letter_code
_entity_poly.pdbx_strand_id
1 'polypeptide(L)'
;MPLNIQTLSSQWSDYELLDSGDRLKLERFADVVVTRSEPKAWWKPARKNLWRESVARYIDDDKKNARWEFRGKVNAPVLHLGKINFLTKFMDGSKHLGIFPEQKPHWDFITERAGLFAKKLALKSLAPRKPILLNLFGYTGAASIVAAASGY
;
A
#
# COMPACT_ATOMS: atom_id res chain seq x y z
N MET A 1 -26.65 8.54 -19.11
CA MET A 1 -26.43 7.35 -18.28
C MET A 1 -25.80 7.80 -16.96
N PRO A 2 -26.33 7.40 -15.80
CA PRO A 2 -25.66 7.70 -14.54
C PRO A 2 -24.30 6.98 -14.51
N LEU A 3 -23.25 7.71 -14.12
CA LEU A 3 -21.93 7.13 -13.87
C LEU A 3 -22.06 6.15 -12.70
N ASN A 4 -21.85 4.87 -12.98
CA ASN A 4 -21.80 3.87 -11.92
C ASN A 4 -20.37 3.89 -11.34
N ILE A 5 -20.16 4.70 -10.30
CA ILE A 5 -18.88 4.79 -9.60
C ILE A 5 -18.82 3.62 -8.63
N GLN A 6 -17.95 2.66 -8.94
CA GLN A 6 -17.64 1.57 -8.02
C GLN A 6 -16.41 1.93 -7.20
N THR A 7 -16.58 2.06 -5.90
CA THR A 7 -15.44 2.20 -4.97
C THR A 7 -14.88 0.83 -4.65
N LEU A 8 -13.63 0.59 -5.05
CA LEU A 8 -12.90 -0.60 -4.64
C LEU A 8 -12.18 -0.26 -3.33
N SER A 9 -12.56 -0.92 -2.26
CA SER A 9 -11.81 -0.91 -1.00
C SER A 9 -11.47 -2.33 -0.61
N SER A 10 -10.23 -2.59 -0.25
CA SER A 10 -9.86 -3.84 0.38
C SER A 10 -9.38 -3.55 1.79
N GLN A 11 -9.89 -4.32 2.74
CA GLN A 11 -9.39 -4.25 4.10
C GLN A 11 -8.02 -4.92 4.17
N TRP A 12 -7.07 -4.24 4.78
CA TRP A 12 -5.76 -4.79 5.09
C TRP A 12 -5.40 -4.43 6.53
N SER A 13 -5.27 -5.43 7.38
CA SER A 13 -4.99 -5.23 8.83
C SER A 13 -3.74 -4.40 9.08
N ASP A 14 -2.73 -4.54 8.20
CA ASP A 14 -1.45 -3.88 8.36
C ASP A 14 -1.37 -2.48 7.75
N TYR A 15 -2.46 -1.98 7.17
CA TYR A 15 -2.51 -0.62 6.67
C TYR A 15 -3.88 0.03 6.85
N GLU A 16 -3.86 1.30 7.24
CA GLU A 16 -5.06 2.12 7.32
C GLU A 16 -4.72 3.60 7.08
N LEU A 17 -5.52 4.28 6.25
CA LEU A 17 -5.56 5.72 6.19
C LEU A 17 -6.43 6.22 7.35
N LEU A 18 -5.79 6.72 8.41
CA LEU A 18 -6.48 7.16 9.63
C LEU A 18 -7.21 8.49 9.46
N ASP A 19 -6.56 9.46 8.80
CA ASP A 19 -7.11 10.80 8.53
C ASP A 19 -6.31 11.48 7.42
N SER A 20 -6.87 12.55 6.86
CA SER A 20 -6.16 13.43 5.93
C SER A 20 -6.68 14.86 6.03
N GLY A 21 -5.84 15.83 5.71
CA GLY A 21 -6.19 17.24 5.70
C GLY A 21 -4.97 18.12 5.89
N ASP A 22 -5.15 19.44 5.68
CA ASP A 22 -4.08 20.43 5.76
C ASP A 22 -2.82 20.04 4.96
N ARG A 23 -3.02 19.42 3.78
CA ARG A 23 -1.97 18.92 2.86
C ARG A 23 -1.15 17.76 3.42
N LEU A 24 -1.66 17.04 4.41
CA LEU A 24 -1.04 15.90 5.05
C LEU A 24 -2.00 14.70 5.04
N LYS A 25 -1.43 13.52 5.25
CA LYS A 25 -2.15 12.30 5.56
C LYS A 25 -1.52 11.60 6.74
N LEU A 26 -2.39 11.05 7.59
CA LEU A 26 -2.05 10.23 8.75
C LEU A 26 -2.36 8.79 8.41
N GLU A 27 -1.37 7.93 8.47
CA GLU A 27 -1.49 6.53 8.07
C GLU A 27 -0.89 5.62 9.13
N ARG A 28 -1.46 4.43 9.26
CA ARG A 28 -0.91 3.35 10.07
C ARG A 28 -0.34 2.27 9.15
N PHE A 29 0.91 1.90 9.40
CA PHE A 29 1.61 0.78 8.77
C PHE A 29 1.99 -0.22 9.88
N ALA A 30 1.35 -1.37 9.93
CA ALA A 30 1.37 -2.29 11.07
C ALA A 30 1.05 -1.57 12.39
N ASP A 31 2.01 -1.42 13.28
CA ASP A 31 1.92 -0.70 14.56
C ASP A 31 2.49 0.73 14.52
N VAL A 32 3.01 1.18 13.37
CA VAL A 32 3.67 2.47 13.21
C VAL A 32 2.72 3.49 12.57
N VAL A 33 2.41 4.56 13.28
CA VAL A 33 1.62 5.69 12.76
C VAL A 33 2.55 6.76 12.20
N VAL A 34 2.33 7.14 10.94
CA VAL A 34 3.17 8.10 10.23
C VAL A 34 2.36 9.26 9.66
N THR A 35 2.99 10.43 9.59
CA THR A 35 2.47 11.59 8.88
C THR A 35 3.30 11.85 7.63
N ARG A 36 2.64 11.99 6.48
CA ARG A 36 3.30 12.28 5.19
C ARG A 36 2.60 13.41 4.45
N SER A 37 3.32 14.08 3.56
CA SER A 37 2.75 15.10 2.69
C SER A 37 1.74 14.52 1.69
N GLU A 38 0.57 15.15 1.60
CA GLU A 38 -0.47 14.89 0.60
C GLU A 38 -1.00 16.23 0.07
N PRO A 39 -0.35 16.82 -0.92
CA PRO A 39 -0.66 18.18 -1.38
C PRO A 39 -2.11 18.38 -1.84
N LYS A 40 -2.82 17.32 -2.17
CA LYS A 40 -4.22 17.36 -2.62
C LYS A 40 -5.24 17.36 -1.49
N ALA A 41 -4.83 17.13 -0.24
CA ALA A 41 -5.71 17.14 0.94
C ALA A 41 -5.91 18.58 1.44
N TRP A 42 -6.74 19.37 0.75
CA TRP A 42 -6.97 20.80 1.08
C TRP A 42 -7.96 21.04 2.21
N TRP A 43 -8.71 20.02 2.59
CA TRP A 43 -9.69 20.08 3.67
C TRP A 43 -9.03 20.04 5.04
N LYS A 44 -9.83 20.32 6.08
CA LYS A 44 -9.36 20.20 7.47
C LYS A 44 -9.41 18.76 7.94
N PRO A 45 -8.41 18.32 8.75
CA PRO A 45 -8.45 17.00 9.38
C PRO A 45 -9.73 16.78 10.19
N ALA A 46 -10.34 15.62 10.02
CA ALA A 46 -11.57 15.23 10.71
C ALA A 46 -11.30 14.70 12.12
N ARG A 47 -10.18 14.01 12.32
CA ARG A 47 -9.83 13.29 13.55
C ARG A 47 -8.57 13.87 14.22
N LYS A 48 -8.59 15.15 14.55
CA LYS A 48 -7.40 15.90 15.03
C LYS A 48 -6.66 15.26 16.21
N ASN A 49 -7.34 14.55 17.09
CA ASN A 49 -6.75 13.84 18.22
C ASN A 49 -5.81 12.69 17.80
N LEU A 50 -6.11 12.00 16.71
CA LEU A 50 -5.28 10.87 16.22
C LEU A 50 -3.90 11.30 15.73
N TRP A 51 -3.75 12.56 15.31
CA TRP A 51 -2.47 13.06 14.78
C TRP A 51 -1.36 13.10 15.85
N ARG A 52 -1.73 13.04 17.14
CA ARG A 52 -0.77 12.94 18.25
C ARG A 52 -0.09 11.57 18.32
N GLU A 53 -0.68 10.56 17.72
CA GLU A 53 -0.15 9.18 17.68
C GLU A 53 0.97 9.02 16.67
N SER A 54 1.16 9.98 15.76
CA SER A 54 2.23 9.94 14.76
C SER A 54 3.60 9.92 15.43
N VAL A 55 4.37 8.87 15.18
CA VAL A 55 5.73 8.68 15.69
C VAL A 55 6.82 8.92 14.64
N ALA A 56 6.44 9.01 13.37
CA ALA A 56 7.33 9.36 12.27
C ALA A 56 6.64 10.37 11.35
N ARG A 57 7.33 11.45 11.01
CA ARG A 57 6.83 12.50 10.12
C ARG A 57 7.81 12.78 9.00
N TYR A 58 7.32 12.75 7.77
CA TYR A 58 8.09 13.21 6.62
C TYR A 58 7.99 14.72 6.48
N ILE A 59 9.14 15.39 6.50
CA ILE A 59 9.28 16.83 6.29
C ILE A 59 9.72 17.06 4.84
N ASP A 60 8.97 17.89 4.13
CA ASP A 60 9.16 18.19 2.71
C ASP A 60 9.09 19.71 2.47
N ASP A 61 9.73 20.48 3.37
CA ASP A 61 9.74 21.94 3.31
C ASP A 61 10.64 22.44 2.18
N ASP A 62 11.71 21.71 1.89
CA ASP A 62 12.66 21.94 0.78
C ASP A 62 13.12 20.58 0.24
N LYS A 63 13.07 20.42 -1.09
CA LYS A 63 13.49 19.16 -1.76
C LYS A 63 14.92 18.71 -1.41
N LYS A 64 15.79 19.66 -1.04
CA LYS A 64 17.19 19.34 -0.63
C LYS A 64 17.29 18.79 0.77
N ASN A 65 16.32 19.09 1.64
CA ASN A 65 16.33 18.74 3.06
C ASN A 65 15.17 17.78 3.44
N ALA A 66 14.54 17.19 2.45
CA ALA A 66 13.42 16.27 2.68
C ALA A 66 13.88 15.03 3.46
N ARG A 67 13.28 14.81 4.63
CA ARG A 67 13.73 13.80 5.57
C ARG A 67 12.60 13.28 6.45
N TRP A 68 12.85 12.20 7.14
CA TRP A 68 12.02 11.69 8.21
C TRP A 68 12.44 12.24 9.57
N GLU A 69 11.50 12.69 10.35
CA GLU A 69 11.66 13.04 11.76
C GLU A 69 10.92 12.03 12.63
N PHE A 70 11.53 11.60 13.73
CA PHE A 70 11.02 10.54 14.58
C PHE A 70 10.80 11.02 16.01
N ARG A 71 9.73 10.55 16.61
CA ARG A 71 9.47 10.71 18.03
C ARG A 71 9.95 9.44 18.75
N GLY A 72 11.18 9.47 19.23
CA GLY A 72 11.86 8.33 19.85
C GLY A 72 12.45 7.36 18.83
N LYS A 73 12.76 6.14 19.27
CA LYS A 73 13.31 5.08 18.42
C LYS A 73 12.16 4.39 17.67
N VAL A 74 12.14 4.51 16.37
CA VAL A 74 11.13 3.91 15.49
C VAL A 74 11.80 2.98 14.50
N ASN A 75 11.40 1.71 14.48
CA ASN A 75 11.81 0.76 13.46
C ASN A 75 10.89 0.87 12.24
N ALA A 76 11.42 0.65 11.04
CA ALA A 76 10.58 0.57 9.86
C ALA A 76 9.63 -0.65 9.97
N PRO A 77 8.32 -0.47 9.74
CA PRO A 77 7.35 -1.54 9.92
C PRO A 77 7.52 -2.65 8.87
N VAL A 78 7.20 -3.87 9.24
CA VAL A 78 7.04 -5.01 8.33
C VAL A 78 5.55 -5.23 8.12
N LEU A 79 5.10 -5.30 6.87
CA LEU A 79 3.71 -5.51 6.53
C LEU A 79 3.49 -6.94 6.01
N HIS A 80 2.41 -7.57 6.41
CA HIS A 80 2.11 -8.96 6.09
C HIS A 80 0.91 -9.04 5.14
N LEU A 81 1.04 -9.86 4.09
CA LEU A 81 -0.04 -10.19 3.19
C LEU A 81 -0.01 -11.71 2.93
N GLY A 82 -0.79 -12.45 3.70
CA GLY A 82 -0.72 -13.90 3.70
C GLY A 82 0.68 -14.39 4.09
N LYS A 83 1.38 -15.05 3.18
CA LYS A 83 2.77 -15.52 3.38
C LYS A 83 3.84 -14.51 2.96
N ILE A 84 3.44 -13.35 2.45
CA ILE A 84 4.36 -12.33 1.96
C ILE A 84 4.65 -11.34 3.07
N ASN A 85 5.93 -11.03 3.28
CA ASN A 85 6.38 -9.97 4.18
C ASN A 85 6.98 -8.84 3.34
N PHE A 86 6.41 -7.64 3.46
CA PHE A 86 6.95 -6.43 2.85
C PHE A 86 7.80 -5.68 3.86
N LEU A 87 9.10 -5.66 3.62
CA LEU A 87 10.05 -4.87 4.42
C LEU A 87 9.97 -3.42 3.95
N THR A 88 9.49 -2.54 4.80
CA THR A 88 9.48 -1.10 4.50
C THR A 88 10.78 -0.43 4.91
N LYS A 89 10.98 0.81 4.49
CA LYS A 89 12.17 1.58 4.84
C LYS A 89 11.86 3.06 4.90
N PHE A 90 12.33 3.72 5.94
CA PHE A 90 12.41 5.19 5.99
C PHE A 90 13.67 5.62 5.22
N MET A 91 13.48 6.43 4.19
CA MET A 91 14.61 6.93 3.37
C MET A 91 14.52 8.45 3.27
N ASP A 92 15.62 9.13 3.53
CA ASP A 92 15.69 10.57 3.29
C ASP A 92 15.50 10.86 1.80
N GLY A 93 14.89 11.99 1.51
CA GLY A 93 14.50 12.36 0.14
C GLY A 93 13.28 11.61 -0.41
N SER A 94 12.70 10.65 0.34
CA SER A 94 11.49 9.93 -0.09
C SER A 94 10.45 9.79 1.02
N LYS A 95 9.24 10.28 0.75
CA LYS A 95 8.09 10.06 1.64
C LYS A 95 7.51 8.64 1.56
N HIS A 96 7.94 7.85 0.59
CA HIS A 96 7.44 6.50 0.36
C HIS A 96 8.23 5.46 1.15
N LEU A 97 7.53 4.53 1.81
CA LEU A 97 8.13 3.46 2.60
C LEU A 97 8.50 2.21 1.76
N GLY A 98 8.47 2.33 0.43
CA GLY A 98 8.76 1.22 -0.48
C GLY A 98 7.54 0.40 -0.90
N ILE A 99 6.35 0.75 -0.40
CA ILE A 99 5.10 0.09 -0.74
C ILE A 99 3.99 1.12 -0.97
N PHE A 100 3.05 0.80 -1.85
CA PHE A 100 1.83 1.57 -2.12
C PHE A 100 0.62 0.76 -1.66
N PRO A 101 0.15 0.95 -0.42
CA PRO A 101 -0.95 0.17 0.15
C PRO A 101 -2.27 0.31 -0.62
N GLU A 102 -2.48 1.44 -1.28
CA GLU A 102 -3.62 1.71 -2.16
C GLU A 102 -3.71 0.75 -3.35
N GLN A 103 -2.64 0.00 -3.64
CA GLN A 103 -2.63 -1.03 -4.68
C GLN A 103 -3.18 -2.38 -4.19
N LYS A 104 -3.52 -2.52 -2.92
CA LYS A 104 -4.06 -3.76 -2.34
C LYS A 104 -5.26 -4.33 -3.14
N PRO A 105 -6.26 -3.52 -3.58
CA PRO A 105 -7.34 -4.02 -4.42
C PRO A 105 -6.86 -4.65 -5.74
N HIS A 106 -5.80 -4.12 -6.34
CA HIS A 106 -5.21 -4.71 -7.55
C HIS A 106 -4.50 -6.03 -7.24
N TRP A 107 -3.87 -6.15 -6.08
CA TRP A 107 -3.27 -7.42 -5.64
C TRP A 107 -4.31 -8.50 -5.39
N ASP A 108 -5.46 -8.13 -4.79
CA ASP A 108 -6.60 -9.03 -4.61
C ASP A 108 -7.13 -9.51 -5.95
N PHE A 109 -7.30 -8.59 -6.90
CA PHE A 109 -7.71 -8.92 -8.27
C PHE A 109 -6.75 -9.89 -8.95
N ILE A 110 -5.43 -9.67 -8.85
CA ILE A 110 -4.40 -10.58 -9.39
C ILE A 110 -4.58 -11.98 -8.81
N THR A 111 -4.72 -12.09 -7.49
CA THR A 111 -4.89 -13.37 -6.78
C THR A 111 -6.18 -14.09 -7.20
N GLU A 112 -7.29 -13.36 -7.29
CA GLU A 112 -8.57 -13.89 -7.76
C GLU A 112 -8.47 -14.45 -9.18
N ARG A 113 -7.83 -13.70 -10.11
CA ARG A 113 -7.66 -14.12 -11.50
C ARG A 113 -6.83 -15.38 -11.64
N ALA A 114 -5.77 -15.53 -10.85
CA ALA A 114 -4.98 -16.77 -10.81
C ALA A 114 -5.85 -17.97 -10.41
N GLY A 115 -6.68 -17.83 -9.37
CA GLY A 115 -7.59 -18.87 -8.92
C GLY A 115 -8.64 -19.24 -9.96
N LEU A 116 -9.23 -18.25 -10.64
CA LEU A 116 -10.20 -18.48 -11.72
C LEU A 116 -9.55 -19.20 -12.92
N PHE A 117 -8.31 -18.84 -13.27
CA PHE A 117 -7.57 -19.48 -14.33
C PHE A 117 -7.30 -20.97 -14.01
N ALA A 118 -6.84 -21.27 -12.81
CA ALA A 118 -6.60 -22.64 -12.36
C ALA A 118 -7.89 -23.48 -12.39
N LYS A 119 -9.02 -22.94 -11.88
CA LYS A 119 -10.34 -23.60 -11.95
C LYS A 119 -10.77 -23.88 -13.38
N LYS A 120 -10.58 -22.94 -14.32
CA LYS A 120 -10.92 -23.12 -15.73
C LYS A 120 -10.12 -24.25 -16.39
N LEU A 121 -8.84 -24.36 -16.07
CA LEU A 121 -8.01 -25.47 -16.58
C LEU A 121 -8.49 -26.82 -16.05
N ALA A 122 -8.76 -26.92 -14.74
CA ALA A 122 -9.26 -28.13 -14.12
C ALA A 122 -10.59 -28.60 -14.71
N LEU A 123 -11.56 -27.68 -14.87
CA LEU A 123 -12.87 -27.98 -15.45
C LEU A 123 -12.78 -28.47 -16.91
N LYS A 124 -11.78 -28.06 -17.66
CA LYS A 124 -11.57 -28.49 -19.06
C LYS A 124 -10.64 -29.69 -19.18
N SER A 125 -10.23 -30.30 -18.07
CA SER A 125 -9.23 -31.38 -18.03
C SER A 125 -7.95 -31.06 -18.82
N LEU A 126 -7.57 -29.77 -18.83
CA LEU A 126 -6.36 -29.30 -19.51
C LEU A 126 -5.13 -29.49 -18.61
N ALA A 127 -4.00 -29.70 -19.23
CA ALA A 127 -2.73 -29.79 -18.51
C ALA A 127 -2.47 -28.51 -17.68
N PRO A 128 -1.94 -28.65 -16.45
CA PRO A 128 -1.59 -27.52 -15.62
C PRO A 128 -0.60 -26.59 -16.32
N ARG A 129 -0.91 -25.30 -16.34
CA ARG A 129 0.00 -24.26 -16.83
C ARG A 129 -0.19 -23.00 -16.00
N LYS A 130 0.85 -22.18 -15.90
CA LYS A 130 0.78 -20.92 -15.19
C LYS A 130 0.25 -19.82 -16.11
N PRO A 131 -0.57 -18.91 -15.58
CA PRO A 131 -0.88 -17.67 -16.30
C PRO A 131 0.36 -16.78 -16.38
N ILE A 132 0.36 -15.83 -17.32
CA ILE A 132 1.43 -14.86 -17.48
C ILE A 132 0.89 -13.50 -17.09
N LEU A 133 1.64 -12.76 -16.25
CA LEU A 133 1.34 -11.39 -15.85
C LEU A 133 2.46 -10.47 -16.32
N LEU A 134 2.11 -9.41 -17.03
CA LEU A 134 3.01 -8.33 -17.37
C LEU A 134 2.82 -7.15 -16.40
N ASN A 135 3.86 -6.81 -15.64
CA ASN A 135 3.89 -5.65 -14.76
C ASN A 135 4.73 -4.55 -15.38
N LEU A 136 4.07 -3.52 -15.93
CA LEU A 136 4.74 -2.39 -16.60
C LEU A 136 5.30 -1.35 -15.64
N PHE A 137 4.82 -1.31 -14.40
CA PHE A 137 5.20 -0.33 -13.39
C PHE A 137 5.66 -1.04 -12.12
N GLY A 138 6.75 -1.81 -12.23
CA GLY A 138 7.22 -2.74 -11.20
C GLY A 138 7.51 -2.08 -9.84
N TYR A 139 8.04 -0.86 -9.83
CA TYR A 139 8.48 -0.17 -8.61
C TYR A 139 9.36 -1.08 -7.73
N THR A 140 8.93 -1.40 -6.51
CA THR A 140 9.63 -2.33 -5.60
C THR A 140 9.28 -3.80 -5.83
N GLY A 141 8.43 -4.09 -6.83
CA GLY A 141 8.06 -5.46 -7.19
C GLY A 141 6.86 -6.04 -6.43
N ALA A 142 6.18 -5.27 -5.59
CA ALA A 142 5.08 -5.79 -4.76
C ALA A 142 4.03 -6.56 -5.57
N ALA A 143 3.52 -6.01 -6.66
CA ALA A 143 2.54 -6.68 -7.53
C ALA A 143 3.12 -7.95 -8.18
N SER A 144 4.39 -7.95 -8.57
CA SER A 144 5.07 -9.13 -9.14
C SER A 144 5.24 -10.26 -8.11
N ILE A 145 5.58 -9.89 -6.86
CA ILE A 145 5.72 -10.86 -5.77
C ILE A 145 4.35 -11.48 -5.45
N VAL A 146 3.29 -10.67 -5.37
CA VAL A 146 1.92 -11.16 -5.16
C VAL A 146 1.49 -12.09 -6.30
N ALA A 147 1.77 -11.72 -7.56
CA ALA A 147 1.47 -12.56 -8.70
C ALA A 147 2.18 -13.91 -8.62
N ALA A 148 3.49 -13.91 -8.35
CA ALA A 148 4.27 -15.14 -8.21
C ALA A 148 3.74 -16.02 -7.06
N ALA A 149 3.41 -15.44 -5.91
CA ALA A 149 2.81 -16.16 -4.79
C ALA A 149 1.40 -16.70 -5.09
N SER A 150 0.70 -16.10 -6.06
CA SER A 150 -0.64 -16.52 -6.51
C SER A 150 -0.61 -17.55 -7.64
N GLY A 151 0.57 -17.91 -8.15
CA GLY A 151 0.74 -18.97 -9.15
C GLY A 151 0.92 -18.53 -10.61
N TYR A 152 1.26 -17.25 -10.82
CA TYR A 152 1.70 -16.73 -12.13
C TYR A 152 3.10 -17.21 -12.48
#